data_591b87400732d239562ed9530f07808c
#
_entry.id   591b87400732d239562ed9530f07808c
#
_cell.length_a   1.000
_cell.length_b   1.000
_cell.length_c   1.000
_cell.angle_alpha   90.00
_cell.angle_beta   90.00
_cell.angle_gamma   90.00
#
_symmetry.space_group_name_H-M   'P 1'
#
loop_
_entity.id
_entity.type
_entity.pdbx_description
1 polymer ?
#
loop_
_entity_poly.entity_id
_entity_poly.type
_entity_poly.pdbx_seq_one_letter_code
_entity_poly.pdbx_strand_id
1 'polypeptide(L)'
;MPGKLNDRVAIVTAGGAGIGAATARRFAAEGAAVVVADLSGTRAQAVTEEINSAGGRAAFIKIDAADPEAIQATIKLAIDSYGRLDVMFNNAGMAVVSPIHDTTLESWNRVMAVTLTSTFLGIKYSVPIMRKQGGGAIINTASISGMHGDYGMASYNAAKAGVINLTRAAALENAKHKIRVNCVCPGGINTRVAQVLGGDRAEEFRRTMGAAHPVGRMGEPEEIANTVTFLASDEASFITGAKIVVDGGVSAHTGMPPFLSSKA
;
A
#
# COMPACT_ATOMS: atom_id res chain seq x y z
N MET A 1 -9.69 2.42 -25.65
CA MET A 1 -10.18 1.25 -24.86
C MET A 1 -10.62 1.78 -23.51
N PRO A 2 -11.68 1.26 -22.89
CA PRO A 2 -12.05 1.65 -21.53
C PRO A 2 -10.88 1.33 -20.58
N GLY A 3 -10.73 2.15 -19.51
CA GLY A 3 -9.70 1.93 -18.52
C GLY A 3 -9.89 0.60 -17.75
N LYS A 4 -8.83 0.08 -17.16
CA LYS A 4 -8.83 -1.23 -16.45
C LYS A 4 -9.76 -1.27 -15.22
N LEU A 5 -10.14 -0.11 -14.69
CA LEU A 5 -11.00 0.05 -13.52
C LEU A 5 -12.27 0.87 -13.83
N ASN A 6 -12.69 0.86 -15.10
CA ASN A 6 -13.88 1.60 -15.50
C ASN A 6 -15.09 1.21 -14.64
N ASP A 7 -15.85 2.20 -14.18
CA ASP A 7 -17.02 2.07 -13.31
C ASP A 7 -16.78 1.37 -11.96
N ARG A 8 -15.52 1.20 -11.54
CA ARG A 8 -15.16 0.71 -10.21
C ARG A 8 -15.07 1.87 -9.21
N VAL A 9 -15.26 1.53 -7.94
CA VAL A 9 -15.07 2.45 -6.81
C VAL A 9 -13.95 1.91 -5.93
N ALA A 10 -12.96 2.74 -5.67
CA ALA A 10 -11.78 2.38 -4.92
C ALA A 10 -11.60 3.27 -3.67
N ILE A 11 -11.13 2.69 -2.58
CA ILE A 11 -10.61 3.41 -1.42
C ILE A 11 -9.09 3.23 -1.37
N VAL A 12 -8.38 4.33 -1.11
CA VAL A 12 -6.93 4.35 -0.92
C VAL A 12 -6.60 4.96 0.44
N THR A 13 -6.10 4.17 1.39
CA THR A 13 -5.62 4.69 2.67
C THR A 13 -4.20 5.23 2.56
N ALA A 14 -3.86 6.26 3.35
CA ALA A 14 -2.65 7.08 3.17
C ALA A 14 -2.51 7.55 1.71
N GLY A 15 -3.63 7.97 1.13
CA GLY A 15 -3.76 8.36 -0.27
C GLY A 15 -3.24 9.76 -0.61
N GLY A 16 -2.83 10.54 0.39
CA GLY A 16 -2.39 11.92 0.20
C GLY A 16 -0.92 12.10 -0.20
N ALA A 17 -0.11 11.02 -0.24
CA ALA A 17 1.31 11.12 -0.60
C ALA A 17 1.87 9.77 -1.11
N GLY A 18 3.04 9.83 -1.76
CA GLY A 18 3.84 8.67 -2.15
C GLY A 18 3.04 7.61 -2.91
N ILE A 19 3.20 6.34 -2.54
CA ILE A 19 2.54 5.21 -3.19
C ILE A 19 1.01 5.38 -3.22
N GLY A 20 0.40 5.86 -2.11
CA GLY A 20 -1.04 6.05 -2.04
C GLY A 20 -1.53 7.10 -3.04
N ALA A 21 -0.88 8.25 -3.12
CA ALA A 21 -1.24 9.32 -4.05
C ALA A 21 -1.05 8.89 -5.52
N ALA A 22 0.07 8.24 -5.84
CA ALA A 22 0.31 7.70 -7.17
C ALA A 22 -0.76 6.66 -7.57
N THR A 23 -1.14 5.79 -6.61
CA THR A 23 -2.20 4.80 -6.85
C THR A 23 -3.56 5.45 -7.03
N ALA A 24 -3.91 6.46 -6.22
CA ALA A 24 -5.19 7.16 -6.35
C ALA A 24 -5.32 7.82 -7.73
N ARG A 25 -4.28 8.53 -8.18
CA ARG A 25 -4.23 9.12 -9.53
C ARG A 25 -4.33 8.05 -10.62
N ARG A 26 -3.58 6.95 -10.48
CA ARG A 26 -3.61 5.87 -11.46
C ARG A 26 -4.97 5.18 -11.53
N PHE A 27 -5.61 4.92 -10.41
CA PHE A 27 -6.96 4.34 -10.37
C PHE A 27 -7.96 5.24 -11.08
N ALA A 28 -7.92 6.55 -10.81
CA ALA A 28 -8.79 7.52 -11.48
C ALA A 28 -8.53 7.59 -12.99
N ALA A 29 -7.27 7.58 -13.43
CA ALA A 29 -6.89 7.54 -14.84
C ALA A 29 -7.38 6.27 -15.56
N GLU A 30 -7.55 5.17 -14.81
CA GLU A 30 -8.11 3.90 -15.31
C GLU A 30 -9.65 3.84 -15.16
N GLY A 31 -10.31 4.95 -14.84
CA GLY A 31 -11.77 5.09 -14.84
C GLY A 31 -12.45 4.85 -13.49
N ALA A 32 -11.72 4.59 -12.42
CA ALA A 32 -12.32 4.42 -11.10
C ALA A 32 -12.78 5.76 -10.48
N ALA A 33 -13.84 5.71 -9.66
CA ALA A 33 -14.07 6.74 -8.65
C ALA A 33 -13.24 6.39 -7.39
N VAL A 34 -12.57 7.39 -6.80
CA VAL A 34 -11.59 7.14 -5.74
C VAL A 34 -11.92 7.92 -4.47
N VAL A 35 -11.95 7.23 -3.33
CA VAL A 35 -11.94 7.87 -2.02
C VAL A 35 -10.50 7.91 -1.51
N VAL A 36 -9.97 9.12 -1.37
CA VAL A 36 -8.62 9.39 -0.87
C VAL A 36 -8.68 9.60 0.64
N ALA A 37 -8.24 8.63 1.42
CA ALA A 37 -8.23 8.69 2.88
C ALA A 37 -6.80 8.92 3.39
N ASP A 38 -6.57 9.95 4.19
CA ASP A 38 -5.23 10.29 4.73
C ASP A 38 -5.33 10.94 6.11
N LEU A 39 -4.28 10.79 6.91
CA LEU A 39 -4.16 11.50 8.20
C LEU A 39 -4.10 13.02 8.02
N SER A 40 -3.58 13.50 6.89
CA SER A 40 -3.57 14.89 6.50
C SER A 40 -4.70 15.20 5.53
N GLY A 41 -5.75 15.86 6.04
CA GLY A 41 -6.86 16.31 5.19
C GLY A 41 -6.39 17.18 4.02
N THR A 42 -5.43 18.08 4.24
CA THR A 42 -4.89 18.96 3.19
C THR A 42 -4.24 18.17 2.04
N ARG A 43 -3.45 17.12 2.36
CA ARG A 43 -2.84 16.29 1.30
C ARG A 43 -3.88 15.46 0.56
N ALA A 44 -4.84 14.88 1.29
CA ALA A 44 -5.92 14.12 0.66
C ALA A 44 -6.74 15.00 -0.26
N GLN A 45 -7.08 16.22 0.18
CA GLN A 45 -7.80 17.21 -0.61
C GLN A 45 -7.03 17.58 -1.89
N ALA A 46 -5.74 17.90 -1.81
CA ALA A 46 -4.92 18.25 -2.95
C ALA A 46 -4.91 17.16 -4.03
N VAL A 47 -4.72 15.88 -3.63
CA VAL A 47 -4.77 14.74 -4.57
C VAL A 47 -6.17 14.60 -5.19
N THR A 48 -7.23 14.83 -4.41
CA THR A 48 -8.61 14.78 -4.90
C THR A 48 -8.89 15.87 -5.91
N GLU A 49 -8.45 17.09 -5.66
CA GLU A 49 -8.58 18.23 -6.58
C GLU A 49 -7.81 18.00 -7.89
N GLU A 50 -6.60 17.46 -7.81
CA GLU A 50 -5.82 17.07 -9.00
C GLU A 50 -6.58 16.04 -9.86
N ILE A 51 -7.13 14.99 -9.23
CA ILE A 51 -7.90 13.96 -9.93
C ILE A 51 -9.14 14.56 -10.60
N ASN A 52 -9.90 15.37 -9.88
CA ASN A 52 -11.13 15.97 -10.39
C ASN A 52 -10.85 16.99 -11.51
N SER A 53 -9.76 17.76 -11.39
CA SER A 53 -9.34 18.71 -12.42
C SER A 53 -8.88 18.01 -13.71
N ALA A 54 -8.39 16.78 -13.60
CA ALA A 54 -8.04 15.94 -14.75
C ALA A 54 -9.25 15.18 -15.35
N GLY A 55 -10.48 15.48 -14.89
CA GLY A 55 -11.71 14.85 -15.38
C GLY A 55 -12.04 13.52 -14.72
N GLY A 56 -11.30 13.11 -13.69
CA GLY A 56 -11.61 11.93 -12.86
C GLY A 56 -12.72 12.20 -11.83
N ARG A 57 -12.98 11.22 -10.97
CA ARG A 57 -13.97 11.31 -9.89
C ARG A 57 -13.31 10.94 -8.58
N ALA A 58 -13.15 11.89 -7.68
CA ALA A 58 -12.60 11.61 -6.36
C ALA A 58 -13.31 12.38 -5.25
N ALA A 59 -13.31 11.81 -4.05
CA ALA A 59 -13.67 12.44 -2.79
C ALA A 59 -12.55 12.18 -1.77
N PHE A 60 -12.45 12.99 -0.71
CA PHE A 60 -11.45 12.78 0.33
C PHE A 60 -12.07 12.73 1.72
N ILE A 61 -11.33 12.11 2.63
CA ILE A 61 -11.63 12.09 4.05
C ILE A 61 -10.34 12.10 4.87
N LYS A 62 -10.33 12.92 5.93
CA LYS A 62 -9.24 12.91 6.92
C LYS A 62 -9.51 11.84 7.96
N ILE A 63 -8.58 10.87 8.10
CA ILE A 63 -8.71 9.77 9.06
C ILE A 63 -7.38 9.40 9.71
N ASP A 64 -7.43 8.84 10.92
CA ASP A 64 -6.40 7.91 11.39
C ASP A 64 -6.81 6.50 10.98
N ALA A 65 -6.02 5.84 10.16
CA ALA A 65 -6.33 4.49 9.68
C ALA A 65 -6.32 3.41 10.80
N ALA A 66 -5.75 3.72 11.96
CA ALA A 66 -5.80 2.85 13.13
C ALA A 66 -7.14 2.91 13.89
N ASP A 67 -8.00 3.89 13.56
CA ASP A 67 -9.31 4.06 14.17
C ASP A 67 -10.38 3.26 13.40
N PRO A 68 -11.05 2.28 14.06
CA PRO A 68 -12.10 1.49 13.44
C PRO A 68 -13.30 2.31 12.91
N GLU A 69 -13.68 3.36 13.61
CA GLU A 69 -14.82 4.21 13.21
C GLU A 69 -14.45 5.04 11.97
N ALA A 70 -13.22 5.51 11.90
CA ALA A 70 -12.73 6.25 10.75
C ALA A 70 -12.66 5.40 9.47
N ILE A 71 -12.28 4.12 9.57
CA ILE A 71 -12.34 3.18 8.43
C ILE A 71 -13.79 2.93 8.00
N GLN A 72 -14.71 2.75 8.94
CA GLN A 72 -16.13 2.59 8.61
C GLN A 72 -16.71 3.85 7.94
N ALA A 73 -16.36 5.04 8.44
CA ALA A 73 -16.77 6.31 7.83
C ALA A 73 -16.22 6.46 6.40
N THR A 74 -15.00 5.98 6.15
CA THR A 74 -14.39 5.99 4.80
C THR A 74 -15.16 5.09 3.84
N ILE A 75 -15.54 3.89 4.28
CA ILE A 75 -16.33 2.95 3.47
C ILE A 75 -17.74 3.54 3.24
N LYS A 76 -18.34 4.11 4.28
CA LYS A 76 -19.64 4.79 4.15
C LYS A 76 -19.58 5.93 3.11
N LEU A 77 -18.53 6.75 3.11
CA LEU A 77 -18.34 7.80 2.12
C LEU A 77 -18.30 7.22 0.68
N ALA A 78 -17.62 6.11 0.47
CA ALA A 78 -17.57 5.45 -0.85
C ALA A 78 -18.96 4.99 -1.31
N ILE A 79 -19.74 4.39 -0.41
CA ILE A 79 -21.11 3.94 -0.70
C ILE A 79 -22.06 5.11 -0.94
N ASP A 80 -22.02 6.14 -0.07
CA ASP A 80 -22.91 7.30 -0.19
C ASP A 80 -22.62 8.11 -1.47
N SER A 81 -21.34 8.25 -1.86
CA SER A 81 -20.94 9.04 -3.02
C SER A 81 -21.05 8.29 -4.35
N TYR A 82 -20.83 6.97 -4.34
CA TYR A 82 -20.64 6.20 -5.58
C TYR A 82 -21.42 4.89 -5.64
N GLY A 83 -22.15 4.52 -4.57
CA GLY A 83 -23.07 3.39 -4.54
C GLY A 83 -22.45 2.01 -4.33
N ARG A 84 -21.11 1.87 -4.31
CA ARG A 84 -20.40 0.59 -4.27
C ARG A 84 -19.00 0.69 -3.71
N LEU A 85 -18.34 -0.45 -3.48
CA LEU A 85 -16.92 -0.55 -3.15
C LEU A 85 -16.31 -1.77 -3.85
N ASP A 86 -15.50 -1.57 -4.86
CA ASP A 86 -14.87 -2.63 -5.65
C ASP A 86 -13.43 -2.91 -5.26
N VAL A 87 -12.70 -1.88 -4.84
CA VAL A 87 -11.28 -1.97 -4.53
C VAL A 87 -10.99 -1.33 -3.18
N MET A 88 -10.35 -2.08 -2.28
CA MET A 88 -9.77 -1.55 -1.04
C MET A 88 -8.25 -1.65 -1.11
N PHE A 89 -7.56 -0.52 -1.16
CA PHE A 89 -6.11 -0.45 -1.07
C PHE A 89 -5.69 -0.02 0.34
N ASN A 90 -5.29 -1.00 1.15
CA ASN A 90 -4.75 -0.81 2.49
C ASN A 90 -3.27 -0.44 2.37
N ASN A 91 -2.99 0.86 2.30
CA ASN A 91 -1.64 1.36 2.09
C ASN A 91 -1.09 2.11 3.32
N ALA A 92 -1.91 2.42 4.30
CA ALA A 92 -1.43 3.06 5.53
C ALA A 92 -0.35 2.22 6.23
N GLY A 93 0.67 2.89 6.69
CA GLY A 93 1.78 2.27 7.43
C GLY A 93 2.74 3.31 7.95
N MET A 94 3.48 2.95 8.99
CA MET A 94 4.55 3.75 9.56
C MET A 94 5.70 2.87 10.02
N ALA A 95 6.90 3.43 10.01
CA ALA A 95 8.10 2.81 10.54
C ALA A 95 8.71 3.69 11.63
N VAL A 96 9.31 3.04 12.61
CA VAL A 96 10.15 3.68 13.63
C VAL A 96 11.47 2.92 13.64
N VAL A 97 12.58 3.66 13.67
CA VAL A 97 13.93 3.08 13.75
C VAL A 97 14.43 3.21 15.18
N SER A 98 14.64 2.09 15.83
CA SER A 98 15.16 1.97 17.20
C SER A 98 15.74 0.57 17.42
N PRO A 99 16.85 0.41 18.16
CA PRO A 99 17.29 -0.89 18.63
C PRO A 99 16.15 -1.63 19.35
N ILE A 100 16.07 -2.95 19.24
CA ILE A 100 14.92 -3.70 19.76
C ILE A 100 14.74 -3.52 21.27
N HIS A 101 15.84 -3.44 22.02
CA HIS A 101 15.83 -3.27 23.49
C HIS A 101 15.45 -1.85 23.94
N ASP A 102 15.54 -0.84 23.04
CA ASP A 102 15.14 0.54 23.28
C ASP A 102 13.75 0.86 22.72
N THR A 103 13.16 -0.08 21.97
CA THR A 103 11.82 0.12 21.38
C THR A 103 10.78 0.12 22.51
N THR A 104 10.12 1.27 22.73
CA THR A 104 9.06 1.36 23.75
C THR A 104 7.83 0.58 23.33
N LEU A 105 7.08 0.07 24.30
CA LEU A 105 5.80 -0.62 24.01
C LEU A 105 4.78 0.31 23.34
N GLU A 106 4.80 1.59 23.66
CA GLU A 106 3.96 2.61 23.00
C GLU A 106 4.28 2.70 21.50
N SER A 107 5.57 2.86 21.15
CA SER A 107 6.04 2.90 19.76
C SER A 107 5.71 1.61 19.01
N TRP A 108 5.96 0.46 19.64
CA TRP A 108 5.57 -0.85 19.10
C TRP A 108 4.07 -0.90 18.79
N ASN A 109 3.23 -0.59 19.77
CA ASN A 109 1.78 -0.63 19.63
C ASN A 109 1.28 0.34 18.55
N ARG A 110 1.88 1.53 18.43
CA ARG A 110 1.51 2.49 17.39
C ARG A 110 1.85 1.98 15.99
N VAL A 111 3.04 1.39 15.80
CA VAL A 111 3.42 0.78 14.52
C VAL A 111 2.48 -0.37 14.14
N MET A 112 2.18 -1.26 15.10
CA MET A 112 1.23 -2.36 14.89
C MET A 112 -0.18 -1.84 14.54
N ALA A 113 -0.65 -0.82 15.24
CA ALA A 113 -1.97 -0.24 15.00
C ALA A 113 -2.10 0.37 13.59
N VAL A 114 -1.11 1.19 13.20
CA VAL A 114 -1.16 1.89 11.90
C VAL A 114 -0.84 0.97 10.73
N THR A 115 0.00 -0.06 10.91
CA THR A 115 0.52 -0.88 9.81
C THR A 115 -0.22 -2.20 9.64
N LEU A 116 -0.53 -2.91 10.74
CA LEU A 116 -1.19 -4.21 10.69
C LEU A 116 -2.68 -4.12 11.02
N THR A 117 -3.03 -3.48 12.15
CA THR A 117 -4.43 -3.41 12.57
C THR A 117 -5.27 -2.63 11.56
N SER A 118 -4.75 -1.53 11.00
CA SER A 118 -5.44 -0.77 9.94
C SER A 118 -5.76 -1.64 8.70
N THR A 119 -4.81 -2.48 8.30
CA THR A 119 -5.01 -3.45 7.19
C THR A 119 -6.12 -4.45 7.54
N PHE A 120 -6.13 -4.98 8.76
CA PHE A 120 -7.19 -5.85 9.24
C PHE A 120 -8.56 -5.15 9.23
N LEU A 121 -8.63 -3.90 9.69
CA LEU A 121 -9.88 -3.12 9.70
C LEU A 121 -10.40 -2.86 8.28
N GLY A 122 -9.50 -2.49 7.35
CA GLY A 122 -9.86 -2.34 5.95
C GLY A 122 -10.45 -3.62 5.34
N ILE A 123 -9.85 -4.77 5.60
CA ILE A 123 -10.37 -6.07 5.17
C ILE A 123 -11.73 -6.36 5.86
N LYS A 124 -11.77 -6.25 7.19
CA LYS A 124 -12.94 -6.57 8.01
C LYS A 124 -14.20 -5.83 7.55
N TYR A 125 -14.10 -4.55 7.29
CA TYR A 125 -15.26 -3.73 6.97
C TYR A 125 -15.58 -3.68 5.46
N SER A 126 -14.61 -3.96 4.57
CA SER A 126 -14.87 -4.04 3.12
C SER A 126 -15.52 -5.36 2.70
N VAL A 127 -15.13 -6.47 3.31
CA VAL A 127 -15.58 -7.82 2.94
C VAL A 127 -17.12 -7.97 2.93
N PRO A 128 -17.87 -7.53 3.95
CA PRO A 128 -19.33 -7.67 3.94
C PRO A 128 -19.98 -6.94 2.76
N ILE A 129 -19.48 -5.77 2.40
CA ILE A 129 -19.95 -4.95 1.28
C ILE A 129 -19.64 -5.68 -0.05
N MET A 130 -18.39 -6.10 -0.24
CA MET A 130 -17.96 -6.78 -1.44
C MET A 130 -18.69 -8.13 -1.63
N ARG A 131 -18.96 -8.89 -0.55
CA ARG A 131 -19.78 -10.12 -0.61
C ARG A 131 -21.18 -9.83 -1.11
N LYS A 132 -21.83 -8.78 -0.60
CA LYS A 132 -23.18 -8.37 -1.02
C LYS A 132 -23.22 -7.95 -2.50
N GLN A 133 -22.13 -7.36 -3.00
CA GLN A 133 -21.99 -6.91 -4.39
C GLN A 133 -21.59 -8.03 -5.36
N GLY A 134 -21.16 -9.20 -4.85
CA GLY A 134 -20.77 -10.35 -5.66
C GLY A 134 -19.28 -10.40 -6.02
N GLY A 135 -18.42 -9.63 -5.35
CA GLY A 135 -16.96 -9.69 -5.53
C GLY A 135 -16.25 -8.39 -5.24
N GLY A 136 -14.92 -8.40 -5.35
CA GLY A 136 -14.06 -7.24 -5.15
C GLY A 136 -12.58 -7.60 -5.14
N ALA A 137 -11.73 -6.59 -4.99
CA ALA A 137 -10.28 -6.75 -4.86
C ALA A 137 -9.75 -5.97 -3.65
N ILE A 138 -8.99 -6.64 -2.80
CA ILE A 138 -8.30 -6.02 -1.67
C ILE A 138 -6.81 -6.17 -1.91
N ILE A 139 -6.09 -5.05 -1.89
CA ILE A 139 -4.66 -5.02 -2.03
C ILE A 139 -4.06 -4.42 -0.76
N ASN A 140 -3.04 -5.06 -0.21
CA ASN A 140 -2.38 -4.62 1.00
C ASN A 140 -0.93 -4.22 0.69
N THR A 141 -0.45 -3.13 1.26
CA THR A 141 0.96 -2.75 1.19
C THR A 141 1.73 -3.46 2.30
N ALA A 142 2.40 -4.57 1.96
CA ALA A 142 3.40 -5.19 2.80
C ALA A 142 4.78 -4.49 2.62
N SER A 143 5.86 -5.22 2.62
CA SER A 143 7.23 -4.76 2.36
C SER A 143 8.15 -5.96 2.17
N ILE A 144 9.31 -5.78 1.55
CA ILE A 144 10.42 -6.75 1.66
C ILE A 144 10.84 -6.94 3.12
N SER A 145 10.69 -5.91 3.96
CA SER A 145 10.90 -5.96 5.44
C SER A 145 9.95 -6.94 6.16
N GLY A 146 8.85 -7.34 5.54
CA GLY A 146 7.99 -8.42 6.05
C GLY A 146 8.44 -9.82 5.64
N MET A 147 9.43 -9.91 4.76
CA MET A 147 10.03 -11.16 4.27
C MET A 147 11.40 -11.40 4.89
N HIS A 148 12.09 -10.32 5.20
CA HIS A 148 13.46 -10.28 5.72
C HIS A 148 13.53 -9.34 6.93
N GLY A 149 14.66 -9.31 7.63
CA GLY A 149 14.87 -8.41 8.77
C GLY A 149 15.65 -7.17 8.37
N ASP A 150 15.25 -6.02 8.90
CA ASP A 150 16.01 -4.77 8.81
C ASP A 150 16.50 -4.36 10.19
N TYR A 151 17.70 -3.80 10.26
CA TYR A 151 18.26 -3.29 11.51
C TYR A 151 17.40 -2.16 12.08
N GLY A 152 17.09 -2.26 13.38
CA GLY A 152 16.35 -1.23 14.10
C GLY A 152 14.87 -1.09 13.73
N MET A 153 14.28 -2.01 12.97
CA MET A 153 12.90 -1.93 12.49
C MET A 153 12.01 -3.09 12.98
N ALA A 154 12.26 -3.61 14.19
CA ALA A 154 11.60 -4.81 14.70
C ALA A 154 10.08 -4.76 14.64
N SER A 155 9.46 -3.64 15.09
CA SER A 155 8.00 -3.48 15.05
C SER A 155 7.44 -3.42 13.63
N TYR A 156 8.14 -2.74 12.73
CA TYR A 156 7.74 -2.64 11.32
C TYR A 156 7.86 -3.99 10.61
N ASN A 157 8.98 -4.69 10.79
CA ASN A 157 9.21 -6.02 10.22
C ASN A 157 8.12 -7.01 10.68
N ALA A 158 7.81 -7.03 11.98
CA ALA A 158 6.75 -7.87 12.53
C ALA A 158 5.37 -7.50 11.95
N ALA A 159 5.04 -6.20 11.87
CA ALA A 159 3.77 -5.75 11.31
C ALA A 159 3.64 -6.12 9.83
N LYS A 160 4.69 -5.91 9.02
CA LYS A 160 4.67 -6.23 7.57
C LYS A 160 4.66 -7.73 7.29
N ALA A 161 5.32 -8.54 8.12
CA ALA A 161 5.17 -10.00 8.10
C ALA A 161 3.73 -10.43 8.41
N GLY A 162 3.11 -9.78 9.42
CA GLY A 162 1.70 -9.96 9.75
C GLY A 162 0.78 -9.63 8.58
N VAL A 163 1.01 -8.53 7.86
CA VAL A 163 0.24 -8.16 6.65
C VAL A 163 0.32 -9.23 5.57
N ILE A 164 1.51 -9.81 5.33
CA ILE A 164 1.69 -10.88 4.33
C ILE A 164 0.83 -12.09 4.71
N ASN A 165 0.86 -12.53 5.97
CA ASN A 165 0.11 -13.73 6.36
C ASN A 165 -1.39 -13.47 6.53
N LEU A 166 -1.79 -12.28 7.00
CA LEU A 166 -3.18 -11.83 7.03
C LEU A 166 -3.80 -11.80 5.62
N THR A 167 -3.03 -11.39 4.62
CA THR A 167 -3.44 -11.42 3.20
C THR A 167 -3.82 -12.84 2.76
N ARG A 168 -3.03 -13.86 3.13
CA ARG A 168 -3.31 -15.26 2.80
C ARG A 168 -4.58 -15.77 3.48
N ALA A 169 -4.71 -15.52 4.78
CA ALA A 169 -5.91 -15.92 5.54
C ALA A 169 -7.18 -15.31 4.93
N ALA A 170 -7.16 -13.99 4.70
CA ALA A 170 -8.28 -13.28 4.11
C ALA A 170 -8.61 -13.75 2.69
N ALA A 171 -7.61 -14.11 1.89
CA ALA A 171 -7.80 -14.66 0.54
C ALA A 171 -8.53 -15.99 0.58
N LEU A 172 -8.08 -16.92 1.43
CA LEU A 172 -8.71 -18.25 1.56
C LEU A 172 -10.17 -18.17 2.02
N GLU A 173 -10.46 -17.31 2.99
CA GLU A 173 -11.82 -17.15 3.55
C GLU A 173 -12.80 -16.52 2.54
N ASN A 174 -12.30 -15.75 1.57
CA ASN A 174 -13.15 -14.90 0.73
C ASN A 174 -13.13 -15.28 -0.77
N ALA A 175 -12.28 -16.21 -1.20
CA ALA A 175 -12.19 -16.64 -2.60
C ALA A 175 -13.53 -17.13 -3.16
N LYS A 176 -14.31 -17.92 -2.40
CA LYS A 176 -15.64 -18.40 -2.80
C LYS A 176 -16.66 -17.28 -3.03
N HIS A 177 -16.38 -16.09 -2.50
CA HIS A 177 -17.21 -14.89 -2.68
C HIS A 177 -16.69 -13.98 -3.80
N LYS A 178 -15.76 -14.47 -4.63
CA LYS A 178 -15.10 -13.71 -5.71
C LYS A 178 -14.39 -12.45 -5.22
N ILE A 179 -13.91 -12.46 -3.97
CA ILE A 179 -13.08 -11.40 -3.42
C ILE A 179 -11.63 -11.89 -3.45
N ARG A 180 -10.79 -11.17 -4.19
CA ARG A 180 -9.35 -11.43 -4.27
C ARG A 180 -8.63 -10.57 -3.23
N VAL A 181 -7.69 -11.15 -2.52
CA VAL A 181 -6.88 -10.43 -1.53
C VAL A 181 -5.41 -10.73 -1.80
N ASN A 182 -4.64 -9.70 -2.15
CA ASN A 182 -3.21 -9.82 -2.47
C ASN A 182 -2.42 -8.74 -1.74
N CYS A 183 -1.10 -8.89 -1.67
CA CYS A 183 -0.24 -7.81 -1.20
C CYS A 183 0.92 -7.53 -2.16
N VAL A 184 1.34 -6.27 -2.18
CA VAL A 184 2.61 -5.84 -2.78
C VAL A 184 3.67 -5.76 -1.69
N CYS A 185 4.90 -6.14 -2.04
CA CYS A 185 6.08 -6.04 -1.17
C CYS A 185 7.09 -5.09 -1.83
N PRO A 186 6.96 -3.77 -1.64
CA PRO A 186 7.91 -2.80 -2.16
C PRO A 186 9.30 -2.96 -1.53
N GLY A 187 10.34 -2.63 -2.32
CA GLY A 187 11.68 -2.31 -1.84
C GLY A 187 11.79 -0.86 -1.35
N GLY A 188 12.97 -0.26 -1.51
CA GLY A 188 13.18 1.17 -1.26
C GLY A 188 12.51 2.01 -2.34
N ILE A 189 11.47 2.75 -1.97
CA ILE A 189 10.69 3.61 -2.87
C ILE A 189 10.92 5.08 -2.51
N ASN A 190 11.10 5.93 -3.51
CA ASN A 190 11.31 7.37 -3.37
C ASN A 190 10.04 8.07 -2.88
N THR A 191 9.81 8.03 -1.59
CA THR A 191 8.65 8.62 -0.92
C THR A 191 9.08 9.59 0.17
N ARG A 192 8.13 10.35 0.71
CA ARG A 192 8.39 11.22 1.86
C ARG A 192 8.94 10.45 3.08
N VAL A 193 8.56 9.18 3.26
CA VAL A 193 9.12 8.35 4.34
C VAL A 193 10.63 8.17 4.15
N ALA A 194 11.09 7.91 2.94
CA ALA A 194 12.52 7.82 2.64
C ALA A 194 13.24 9.16 2.86
N GLN A 195 12.59 10.28 2.55
CA GLN A 195 13.13 11.62 2.82
C GLN A 195 13.27 11.89 4.32
N VAL A 196 12.27 11.54 5.12
CA VAL A 196 12.30 11.67 6.59
C VAL A 196 13.37 10.78 7.21
N LEU A 197 13.51 9.54 6.75
CA LEU A 197 14.54 8.60 7.23
C LEU A 197 15.96 9.09 6.87
N GLY A 198 16.13 9.73 5.72
CA GLY A 198 17.41 10.33 5.31
C GLY A 198 17.78 11.59 6.08
N GLY A 199 16.78 12.34 6.58
CA GLY A 199 17.00 13.61 7.30
C GLY A 199 17.92 14.55 6.52
N ASP A 200 18.90 15.16 7.20
CA ASP A 200 19.88 16.08 6.61
C ASP A 200 20.81 15.40 5.58
N ARG A 201 20.82 14.05 5.55
CA ARG A 201 21.59 13.24 4.58
C ARG A 201 20.69 12.55 3.57
N ALA A 202 19.54 13.13 3.21
CA ALA A 202 18.55 12.51 2.32
C ALA A 202 19.12 12.11 0.96
N GLU A 203 20.08 12.89 0.41
CA GLU A 203 20.73 12.56 -0.88
C GLU A 203 21.68 11.37 -0.76
N GLU A 204 22.49 11.32 0.30
CA GLU A 204 23.36 10.19 0.61
C GLU A 204 22.52 8.92 0.86
N PHE A 205 21.43 9.06 1.62
CA PHE A 205 20.49 7.98 1.86
C PHE A 205 19.91 7.43 0.55
N ARG A 206 19.42 8.30 -0.35
CA ARG A 206 18.90 7.89 -1.65
C ARG A 206 19.94 7.15 -2.49
N ARG A 207 21.18 7.67 -2.53
CA ARG A 207 22.28 7.04 -3.26
C ARG A 207 22.61 5.66 -2.68
N THR A 208 22.72 5.54 -1.36
CA THR A 208 23.03 4.28 -0.68
C THR A 208 21.92 3.25 -0.88
N MET A 209 20.66 3.68 -0.68
CA MET A 209 19.50 2.83 -0.94
C MET A 209 19.41 2.42 -2.41
N GLY A 210 19.68 3.35 -3.34
CA GLY A 210 19.70 3.05 -4.77
C GLY A 210 20.75 2.00 -5.12
N ALA A 211 21.95 2.13 -4.58
CA ALA A 211 23.03 1.19 -4.80
C ALA A 211 22.76 -0.22 -4.24
N ALA A 212 21.89 -0.34 -3.23
CA ALA A 212 21.47 -1.62 -2.69
C ALA A 212 20.51 -2.39 -3.62
N HIS A 213 19.89 -1.70 -4.59
CA HIS A 213 18.99 -2.33 -5.56
C HIS A 213 19.77 -2.75 -6.80
N PRO A 214 19.67 -4.01 -7.26
CA PRO A 214 20.33 -4.46 -8.50
C PRO A 214 20.03 -3.60 -9.73
N VAL A 215 18.85 -2.95 -9.79
CA VAL A 215 18.52 -2.00 -10.87
C VAL A 215 19.23 -0.64 -10.74
N GLY A 216 20.02 -0.41 -9.68
CA GLY A 216 20.88 0.76 -9.49
C GLY A 216 20.15 2.02 -8.99
N ARG A 217 18.88 1.95 -8.61
CA ARG A 217 18.09 3.09 -8.12
C ARG A 217 16.98 2.64 -7.17
N MET A 218 16.48 3.57 -6.39
CA MET A 218 15.19 3.38 -5.72
C MET A 218 14.06 3.30 -6.75
N GLY A 219 12.97 2.61 -6.39
CA GLY A 219 11.75 2.63 -7.18
C GLY A 219 10.98 3.93 -7.01
N GLU A 220 10.11 4.24 -7.98
CA GLU A 220 9.19 5.36 -7.90
C GLU A 220 7.79 4.89 -7.47
N PRO A 221 6.99 5.74 -6.78
CA PRO A 221 5.63 5.40 -6.36
C PRO A 221 4.75 4.85 -7.47
N GLU A 222 4.92 5.34 -8.69
CA GLU A 222 4.18 4.93 -9.90
C GLU A 222 4.43 3.47 -10.27
N GLU A 223 5.62 2.93 -9.99
CA GLU A 223 5.96 1.53 -10.27
C GLU A 223 5.16 0.58 -9.35
N ILE A 224 4.94 1.00 -8.10
CA ILE A 224 4.04 0.28 -7.19
C ILE A 224 2.58 0.45 -7.61
N ALA A 225 2.16 1.68 -7.95
CA ALA A 225 0.80 1.97 -8.39
C ALA A 225 0.40 1.15 -9.62
N ASN A 226 1.31 0.91 -10.57
CA ASN A 226 1.09 0.06 -11.73
C ASN A 226 0.76 -1.38 -11.32
N THR A 227 1.53 -1.95 -10.41
CA THR A 227 1.30 -3.32 -9.89
C THR A 227 0.01 -3.41 -9.10
N VAL A 228 -0.29 -2.42 -8.26
CA VAL A 228 -1.54 -2.35 -7.49
C VAL A 228 -2.74 -2.25 -8.44
N THR A 229 -2.65 -1.45 -9.50
CA THR A 229 -3.71 -1.32 -10.51
C THR A 229 -3.96 -2.63 -11.26
N PHE A 230 -2.90 -3.34 -11.64
CA PHE A 230 -3.03 -4.69 -12.22
C PHE A 230 -3.75 -5.64 -11.26
N LEU A 231 -3.33 -5.69 -9.99
CA LEU A 231 -3.96 -6.55 -8.98
C LEU A 231 -5.42 -6.17 -8.70
N ALA A 232 -5.80 -4.91 -8.84
CA ALA A 232 -7.16 -4.42 -8.68
C ALA A 232 -8.07 -4.79 -9.87
N SER A 233 -7.50 -4.97 -11.05
CA SER A 233 -8.22 -5.21 -12.31
C SER A 233 -8.61 -6.68 -12.51
N ASP A 234 -9.47 -6.93 -13.51
CA ASP A 234 -9.89 -8.29 -13.90
C ASP A 234 -8.75 -9.09 -14.56
N GLU A 235 -7.66 -8.42 -15.01
CA GLU A 235 -6.45 -9.09 -15.51
C GLU A 235 -5.80 -9.99 -14.45
N ALA A 236 -6.03 -9.70 -13.15
CA ALA A 236 -5.57 -10.50 -12.02
C ALA A 236 -6.62 -11.48 -11.48
N SER A 237 -7.62 -11.86 -12.29
CA SER A 237 -8.78 -12.67 -11.86
C SER A 237 -8.44 -14.02 -11.23
N PHE A 238 -7.27 -14.60 -11.54
CA PHE A 238 -6.79 -15.86 -10.96
C PHE A 238 -5.67 -15.69 -9.93
N ILE A 239 -5.45 -14.45 -9.45
CA ILE A 239 -4.43 -14.13 -8.46
C ILE A 239 -5.10 -13.75 -7.14
N THR A 240 -4.97 -14.61 -6.12
CA THR A 240 -5.42 -14.35 -4.74
C THR A 240 -4.48 -15.02 -3.73
N GLY A 241 -4.25 -14.40 -2.58
CA GLY A 241 -3.29 -14.86 -1.57
C GLY A 241 -1.82 -14.63 -1.93
N ALA A 242 -1.56 -13.95 -3.03
CA ALA A 242 -0.20 -13.72 -3.52
C ALA A 242 0.48 -12.55 -2.79
N LYS A 243 1.81 -12.68 -2.62
CA LYS A 243 2.71 -11.57 -2.33
C LYS A 243 3.49 -11.23 -3.61
N ILE A 244 3.32 -10.03 -4.12
CA ILE A 244 4.01 -9.57 -5.32
C ILE A 244 5.16 -8.67 -4.90
N VAL A 245 6.37 -9.11 -5.16
CA VAL A 245 7.59 -8.36 -4.84
C VAL A 245 7.84 -7.32 -5.93
N VAL A 246 8.07 -6.06 -5.53
CA VAL A 246 8.34 -4.92 -6.43
C VAL A 246 9.48 -4.11 -5.82
N ASP A 247 10.71 -4.61 -5.99
CA ASP A 247 11.86 -4.17 -5.19
C ASP A 247 13.16 -3.99 -5.99
N GLY A 248 13.10 -3.97 -7.31
CA GLY A 248 14.29 -3.80 -8.14
C GLY A 248 15.35 -4.90 -7.93
N GLY A 249 14.94 -6.09 -7.44
CA GLY A 249 15.80 -7.25 -7.27
C GLY A 249 16.49 -7.36 -5.90
N VAL A 250 16.24 -6.45 -4.95
CA VAL A 250 16.89 -6.50 -3.61
C VAL A 250 16.69 -7.84 -2.94
N SER A 251 15.46 -8.36 -2.88
CA SER A 251 15.17 -9.62 -2.19
C SER A 251 15.52 -10.88 -3.00
N ALA A 252 15.87 -10.75 -4.27
CA ALA A 252 16.37 -11.85 -5.10
C ALA A 252 17.86 -12.14 -4.86
N HIS A 253 18.55 -11.22 -4.17
CA HIS A 253 19.98 -11.29 -3.94
C HIS A 253 20.31 -12.09 -2.67
N THR A 254 21.30 -12.96 -2.73
CA THR A 254 21.74 -13.79 -1.60
C THR A 254 22.62 -13.04 -0.59
N GLY A 255 23.04 -11.81 -0.90
CA GLY A 255 24.02 -11.04 -0.12
C GLY A 255 25.48 -11.36 -0.45
N MET A 256 25.75 -12.36 -1.31
CA MET A 256 27.13 -12.68 -1.73
C MET A 256 27.66 -11.61 -2.69
N PRO A 257 28.96 -11.28 -2.61
CA PRO A 257 29.56 -10.36 -3.57
C PRO A 257 29.50 -10.94 -4.99
N PRO A 258 29.46 -10.08 -6.02
CA PRO A 258 29.45 -10.55 -7.40
C PRO A 258 30.75 -11.29 -7.73
N PHE A 259 30.63 -12.50 -8.28
CA PHE A 259 31.77 -13.29 -8.74
C PHE A 259 32.30 -12.83 -10.13
N LEU A 260 31.51 -12.06 -10.86
CA LEU A 260 31.92 -11.43 -12.10
C LEU A 260 32.55 -10.08 -11.80
N SER A 261 33.79 -9.87 -12.27
CA SER A 261 34.42 -8.54 -12.18
C SER A 261 33.62 -7.53 -12.97
N SER A 262 33.55 -6.28 -12.49
CA SER A 262 32.83 -5.12 -13.06
C SER A 262 33.29 -4.69 -14.48
N LYS A 263 33.78 -5.62 -15.26
CA LYS A 263 34.20 -5.46 -16.68
C LYS A 263 33.19 -6.19 -17.58
N ALA A 264 31.91 -5.79 -17.47
CA ALA A 264 30.94 -6.11 -18.49
C ALA A 264 30.14 -4.83 -18.80
#